data_6c5c2a22346d6454bf9c721c5cebc67d
#
_entry.id   6c5c2a22346d6454bf9c721c5cebc67d
#
_cell.length_a   1.000
_cell.length_b   1.000
_cell.length_c   1.000
_cell.angle_alpha   90.00
_cell.angle_beta   90.00
_cell.angle_gamma   90.00
#
_symmetry.space_group_name_H-M   'P 1'
#
loop_
_entity.id
_entity.type
_entity.pdbx_description
1 polymer ?
#
loop_
_entity_poly.entity_id
_entity_poly.type
_entity_poly.pdbx_seq_one_letter_code
_entity_poly.pdbx_strand_id
1 'polypeptide(L)'
;GLRISPGKPEVAEMPINKATEELNAVLSAMSGAYAEPVPMPRGAPAPAVMYKLMGKMFAILSVRGEAFVILKCDPGLADILRQTYSGVGHRSHLDRRFWISIDLDADVPMSEIRKLIAGSYDLIYAGLTRKQKAELEARLQD
;
A
#
# COMPACT_ATOMS: atom_id res chain seq x y z
N GLY A 1 -1.63 -13.42 -31.17
CA GLY A 1 -1.73 -13.87 -30.52
C GLY A 1 -1.83 -13.75 -30.43
N LEU A 2 -1.73 -13.67 -30.95
CA LEU A 2 -1.98 -13.94 -30.44
C LEU A 2 -2.22 -14.06 -29.96
N ARG A 3 -2.15 -13.85 -30.29
CA ARG A 3 -2.57 -14.20 -29.60
C ARG A 3 -2.83 -14.27 -28.88
N ILE A 4 -2.95 -13.93 -29.17
CA ILE A 4 -3.42 -14.16 -28.24
C ILE A 4 -3.75 -14.26 -27.71
N SER A 5 -3.77 -13.85 -27.89
CA SER A 5 -4.28 -13.99 -27.00
C SER A 5 -4.74 -13.99 -26.47
N PRO A 6 -4.85 -13.78 -26.55
CA PRO A 6 -5.42 -13.59 -25.76
C PRO A 6 -5.81 -13.21 -25.18
N GLY A 7 -5.84 -12.79 -25.06
CA GLY A 7 -6.22 -12.36 -24.22
C GLY A 7 -6.33 -11.54 -24.02
N LYS A 8 -6.53 -11.15 -24.18
CA LYS A 8 -6.60 -10.32 -23.82
C LYS A 8 -6.88 -9.54 -23.26
N PRO A 9 -6.77 -9.11 -23.10
CA PRO A 9 -7.05 -8.35 -22.44
C PRO A 9 -7.52 -7.52 -22.32
N GLU A 10 -7.43 -7.19 -22.31
CA GLU A 10 -7.85 -6.71 -21.86
C GLU A 10 -7.93 -5.91 -21.28
N VAL A 11 -7.96 -5.39 -21.28
CA VAL A 11 -7.83 -4.84 -20.50
C VAL A 11 -7.68 -4.57 -20.03
N ALA A 12 -8.23 -4.43 -20.52
CA ALA A 12 -7.99 -4.32 -19.69
C ALA A 12 -7.13 -4.70 -19.22
N GLU A 13 -6.91 -5.03 -19.59
CA GLU A 13 -5.84 -5.42 -19.13
C GLU A 13 -4.73 -4.50 -19.26
N MET A 14 -4.80 -3.47 -18.57
CA MET A 14 -3.65 -2.60 -18.45
C MET A 14 -2.54 -3.36 -17.78
N PRO A 15 -1.34 -3.36 -18.34
CA PRO A 15 -0.26 -4.02 -17.63
C PRO A 15 -0.04 -3.34 -16.29
N ILE A 16 -0.01 -4.12 -15.25
CA ILE A 16 0.30 -3.64 -13.92
C ILE A 16 1.79 -3.35 -13.87
N ASN A 17 2.16 -2.19 -13.34
CA ASN A 17 3.54 -1.82 -13.13
C ASN A 17 4.24 -2.90 -12.29
N LYS A 18 5.47 -3.27 -12.67
CA LYS A 18 6.21 -4.30 -11.94
C LYS A 18 6.37 -3.96 -10.47
N ALA A 19 6.64 -2.69 -10.16
CA ALA A 19 6.76 -2.26 -8.77
C ALA A 19 5.44 -2.46 -8.03
N THR A 20 4.30 -2.19 -8.70
CA THR A 20 2.99 -2.41 -8.11
C THR A 20 2.79 -3.88 -7.77
N GLU A 21 3.14 -4.77 -8.70
CA GLU A 21 3.02 -6.20 -8.44
C GLU A 21 3.89 -6.63 -7.27
N GLU A 22 5.12 -6.13 -7.21
CA GLU A 22 6.03 -6.47 -6.14
C GLU A 22 5.50 -6.00 -4.79
N LEU A 23 4.98 -4.78 -4.73
CA LEU A 23 4.45 -4.25 -3.48
C LEU A 23 3.16 -4.95 -3.06
N ASN A 24 2.33 -5.36 -4.01
CA ASN A 24 1.16 -6.15 -3.67
C ASN A 24 1.59 -7.44 -2.97
N ALA A 25 2.64 -8.09 -3.47
CA ALA A 25 3.13 -9.31 -2.85
C ALA A 25 3.69 -9.04 -1.45
N VAL A 26 4.45 -7.96 -1.29
CA VAL A 26 5.03 -7.60 0.01
C VAL A 26 3.92 -7.29 1.02
N LEU A 27 2.95 -6.45 0.62
CA LEU A 27 1.86 -6.03 1.50
C LEU A 27 0.95 -7.20 1.88
N SER A 28 0.66 -8.06 0.91
CA SER A 28 -0.22 -9.22 1.16
C SER A 28 0.43 -10.26 2.06
N ALA A 29 1.76 -10.29 2.11
CA ALA A 29 2.50 -11.24 2.92
C ALA A 29 2.70 -10.79 4.38
N MET A 30 2.35 -9.54 4.71
CA MET A 30 2.49 -9.06 6.08
C MET A 30 1.54 -9.81 7.00
N SER A 31 2.03 -10.17 8.19
CA SER A 31 1.27 -11.02 9.11
C SER A 31 -0.08 -10.41 9.48
N GLY A 32 -1.16 -11.13 9.18
CA GLY A 32 -2.51 -10.69 9.50
C GLY A 32 -3.08 -9.62 8.59
N ALA A 33 -2.32 -9.16 7.61
CA ALA A 33 -2.79 -8.13 6.69
C ALA A 33 -3.84 -8.68 5.73
N TYR A 34 -4.80 -7.84 5.37
CA TYR A 34 -5.80 -8.19 4.35
C TYR A 34 -6.08 -6.97 3.50
N ALA A 35 -6.55 -7.23 2.29
CA ALA A 35 -6.75 -6.18 1.28
C ALA A 35 -8.23 -5.93 1.06
N GLU A 36 -8.59 -4.66 0.88
CA GLU A 36 -9.95 -4.25 0.51
C GLU A 36 -9.85 -3.18 -0.55
N PRO A 37 -10.66 -3.26 -1.62
CA PRO A 37 -10.67 -2.17 -2.58
C PRO A 37 -11.23 -0.90 -1.91
N VAL A 38 -10.74 0.27 -2.35
CA VAL A 38 -11.31 1.52 -1.85
C VAL A 38 -12.77 1.61 -2.27
N PRO A 39 -13.66 2.17 -1.41
CA PRO A 39 -15.08 2.26 -1.76
C PRO A 39 -15.30 3.14 -2.99
N MET A 40 -16.14 2.67 -3.90
CA MET A 40 -16.44 3.38 -5.14
C MET A 40 -17.94 3.35 -5.40
N PRO A 41 -18.45 4.29 -6.20
CA PRO A 41 -19.83 4.22 -6.64
C PRO A 41 -20.10 2.88 -7.33
N ARG A 42 -21.37 2.46 -7.31
CA ARG A 42 -21.79 1.19 -7.88
C ARG A 42 -21.24 1.00 -9.30
N GLY A 43 -20.62 -0.15 -9.53
CA GLY A 43 -20.13 -0.51 -10.84
C GLY A 43 -18.79 0.08 -11.24
N ALA A 44 -18.25 1.00 -10.46
CA ALA A 44 -16.96 1.61 -10.79
C ALA A 44 -15.81 0.73 -10.28
N PRO A 45 -14.76 0.50 -11.09
CA PRO A 45 -13.60 -0.24 -10.62
C PRO A 45 -12.81 0.60 -9.63
N ALA A 46 -12.31 -0.03 -8.58
CA ALA A 46 -11.54 0.68 -7.56
C ALA A 46 -10.16 1.07 -8.13
N PRO A 47 -9.73 2.32 -7.93
CA PRO A 47 -8.42 2.75 -8.40
C PRO A 47 -7.29 2.30 -7.49
N ALA A 48 -7.59 1.86 -6.29
CA ALA A 48 -6.59 1.50 -5.31
C ALA A 48 -7.13 0.45 -4.35
N VAL A 49 -6.21 -0.20 -3.64
CA VAL A 49 -6.52 -1.23 -2.66
C VAL A 49 -5.95 -0.80 -1.32
N MET A 50 -6.77 -0.91 -0.27
CA MET A 50 -6.32 -0.63 1.10
C MET A 50 -5.82 -1.93 1.73
N TYR A 51 -4.73 -1.83 2.48
CA TYR A 51 -4.21 -2.97 3.25
C TYR A 51 -4.40 -2.63 4.72
N LYS A 52 -5.01 -3.55 5.44
CA LYS A 52 -5.44 -3.32 6.82
C LYS A 52 -4.91 -4.38 7.76
N LEU A 53 -4.81 -4.01 9.02
CA LEU A 53 -4.45 -4.90 10.12
C LEU A 53 -5.46 -4.66 11.23
N MET A 54 -6.24 -5.69 11.57
CA MET A 54 -7.27 -5.61 12.62
C MET A 54 -8.19 -4.40 12.42
N GLY A 55 -8.59 -4.16 11.17
CA GLY A 55 -9.50 -3.07 10.84
C GLY A 55 -8.84 -1.71 10.62
N LYS A 56 -7.56 -1.59 10.86
CA LYS A 56 -6.84 -0.32 10.72
C LYS A 56 -5.96 -0.35 9.49
N MET A 57 -6.09 0.68 8.66
CA MET A 57 -5.35 0.78 7.41
C MET A 57 -3.90 1.16 7.65
N PHE A 58 -2.97 0.47 6.97
CA PHE A 58 -1.56 0.86 7.02
C PHE A 58 -0.98 1.14 5.63
N ALA A 59 -1.70 0.85 4.56
CA ALA A 59 -1.20 1.14 3.21
C ALA A 59 -2.36 1.27 2.23
N ILE A 60 -2.15 2.09 1.20
CA ILE A 60 -3.03 2.16 0.04
C ILE A 60 -2.14 2.02 -1.18
N LEU A 61 -2.43 1.05 -2.05
CA LEU A 61 -1.65 0.83 -3.26
C LEU A 61 -2.50 1.16 -4.47
N SER A 62 -2.01 2.06 -5.31
CA SER A 62 -2.67 2.40 -6.57
C SER A 62 -2.56 1.22 -7.52
N VAL A 63 -3.69 0.81 -8.12
CA VAL A 63 -3.72 -0.30 -9.07
C VAL A 63 -4.22 0.12 -10.44
N ARG A 64 -4.53 1.41 -10.61
CA ARG A 64 -4.94 1.98 -11.90
C ARG A 64 -4.37 3.38 -12.03
N GLY A 65 -3.93 3.75 -13.21
CA GLY A 65 -3.36 5.07 -13.46
C GLY A 65 -1.96 5.17 -12.90
N GLU A 66 -1.66 6.28 -12.25
CA GLU A 66 -0.33 6.50 -11.70
C GLU A 66 0.01 5.47 -10.62
N ALA A 67 1.26 5.02 -10.64
CA ALA A 67 1.72 4.01 -9.69
C ALA A 67 2.27 4.67 -8.44
N PHE A 68 1.60 4.48 -7.31
CA PHE A 68 2.04 5.03 -6.03
C PHE A 68 1.54 4.18 -4.88
N VAL A 69 2.17 4.34 -3.72
CA VAL A 69 1.71 3.72 -2.48
C VAL A 69 1.64 4.80 -1.41
N ILE A 70 0.63 4.72 -0.55
CA ILE A 70 0.46 5.63 0.58
C ILE A 70 0.72 4.83 1.85
N LEU A 71 1.57 5.36 2.72
CA LEU A 71 1.99 4.68 3.95
C LEU A 71 1.95 5.62 5.12
N LYS A 72 1.68 5.07 6.30
CA LYS A 72 1.79 5.84 7.54
C LYS A 72 3.27 5.96 7.91
N CYS A 73 3.64 7.10 8.46
CA CYS A 73 5.05 7.39 8.74
C CYS A 73 5.16 8.33 9.94
N ASP A 74 6.23 8.18 10.68
CA ASP A 74 6.57 9.13 11.73
C ASP A 74 6.78 10.53 11.14
N PRO A 75 6.25 11.60 11.76
CA PRO A 75 6.36 12.95 11.18
C PRO A 75 7.77 13.41 10.87
N GLY A 76 8.73 13.14 11.76
CA GLY A 76 10.12 13.53 11.52
C GLY A 76 10.70 12.84 10.31
N LEU A 77 10.44 11.54 10.20
CA LEU A 77 10.90 10.77 9.05
C LEU A 77 10.19 11.22 7.77
N ALA A 78 8.89 11.53 7.86
CA ALA A 78 8.15 12.01 6.69
C ALA A 78 8.79 13.27 6.11
N ASP A 79 9.16 14.22 6.97
CA ASP A 79 9.81 15.44 6.52
C ASP A 79 11.15 15.16 5.85
N ILE A 80 11.95 14.28 6.44
CA ILE A 80 13.24 13.90 5.88
C ILE A 80 13.07 13.26 4.51
N LEU A 81 12.10 12.36 4.38
CA LEU A 81 11.87 11.65 3.13
C LEU A 81 11.42 12.61 2.03
N ARG A 82 10.56 13.58 2.37
CA ARG A 82 10.10 14.57 1.38
C ARG A 82 11.24 15.45 0.91
N GLN A 83 12.21 15.72 1.77
CA GLN A 83 13.39 16.51 1.39
C GLN A 83 14.40 15.69 0.61
N THR A 84 14.45 14.40 0.86
CA THR A 84 15.45 13.51 0.27
C THR A 84 15.05 13.02 -1.13
N TYR A 85 13.76 12.70 -1.31
CA TYR A 85 13.29 12.08 -2.54
C TYR A 85 12.21 12.93 -3.20
N SER A 86 12.35 13.18 -4.49
CA SER A 86 11.32 13.92 -5.23
C SER A 86 10.04 13.10 -5.36
N GLY A 87 10.15 11.78 -5.28
CA GLY A 87 8.98 10.89 -5.39
C GLY A 87 8.15 10.78 -4.13
N VAL A 88 8.58 11.40 -3.03
CA VAL A 88 7.81 11.35 -1.79
C VAL A 88 7.00 12.63 -1.64
N GLY A 89 5.70 12.50 -1.43
CA GLY A 89 4.81 13.64 -1.31
C GLY A 89 3.59 13.29 -0.48
N HIS A 90 2.44 13.84 -0.89
CA HIS A 90 1.17 13.61 -0.20
C HIS A 90 0.05 13.63 -1.23
N ARG A 91 -0.79 12.59 -1.24
CA ARG A 91 -1.82 12.43 -2.26
C ARG A 91 -3.23 12.18 -1.73
N SER A 92 -3.43 12.28 -0.43
CA SER A 92 -4.74 11.95 0.14
C SER A 92 -5.20 13.04 1.08
N HIS A 93 -6.45 12.92 1.58
CA HIS A 93 -6.91 13.81 2.65
C HIS A 93 -6.56 13.27 4.03
N LEU A 94 -5.72 12.24 4.09
CA LEU A 94 -5.16 11.77 5.34
C LEU A 94 -4.17 12.82 5.87
N ASP A 95 -3.94 12.80 7.17
CA ASP A 95 -3.11 13.80 7.83
C ASP A 95 -1.70 13.79 7.24
N ARG A 96 -1.28 14.92 6.65
CA ARG A 96 0.02 15.06 6.00
C ARG A 96 1.19 14.81 6.94
N ARG A 97 1.00 15.03 8.22
CA ARG A 97 2.07 14.81 9.20
C ARG A 97 2.41 13.33 9.36
N PHE A 98 1.42 12.44 9.16
CA PHE A 98 1.57 11.02 9.45
C PHE A 98 1.45 10.12 8.22
N TRP A 99 1.16 10.68 7.06
CA TRP A 99 0.96 9.89 5.84
C TRP A 99 1.77 10.46 4.70
N ILE A 100 2.49 9.58 4.01
CA ILE A 100 3.28 9.95 2.84
C ILE A 100 2.78 9.17 1.63
N SER A 101 2.97 9.74 0.44
CA SER A 101 2.79 8.99 -0.81
C SER A 101 4.16 8.83 -1.46
N ILE A 102 4.38 7.67 -2.05
CA ILE A 102 5.64 7.35 -2.74
C ILE A 102 5.31 6.99 -4.16
N ASP A 103 5.81 7.77 -5.12
CA ASP A 103 5.65 7.46 -6.54
C ASP A 103 6.58 6.30 -6.88
N LEU A 104 6.04 5.25 -7.49
CA LEU A 104 6.81 4.05 -7.74
C LEU A 104 7.75 4.16 -8.94
N ASP A 105 7.52 5.16 -9.80
CA ASP A 105 8.34 5.39 -10.98
C ASP A 105 9.34 6.53 -10.77
N ALA A 106 9.61 6.90 -9.54
CA ALA A 106 10.49 8.02 -9.22
C ALA A 106 11.81 7.52 -8.62
N ASP A 107 12.31 8.24 -7.61
CA ASP A 107 13.68 8.07 -7.15
C ASP A 107 13.83 7.28 -5.83
N VAL A 108 12.75 6.72 -5.29
CA VAL A 108 12.85 5.95 -4.04
C VAL A 108 13.20 4.50 -4.37
N PRO A 109 14.33 3.98 -3.88
CA PRO A 109 14.68 2.58 -4.14
C PRO A 109 13.65 1.63 -3.56
N MET A 110 13.43 0.51 -4.25
CA MET A 110 12.47 -0.50 -3.78
C MET A 110 12.82 -1.01 -2.38
N SER A 111 14.12 -1.15 -2.07
CA SER A 111 14.55 -1.59 -0.74
C SER A 111 14.11 -0.60 0.34
N GLU A 112 14.12 0.70 0.02
CA GLU A 112 13.67 1.72 0.97
C GLU A 112 12.14 1.66 1.13
N ILE A 113 11.43 1.48 0.01
CA ILE A 113 9.97 1.36 0.06
C ILE A 113 9.55 0.19 0.95
N ARG A 114 10.25 -0.96 0.83
CA ARG A 114 9.95 -2.11 1.68
C ARG A 114 10.15 -1.81 3.16
N LYS A 115 11.21 -1.09 3.48
CA LYS A 115 11.44 -0.67 4.88
C LYS A 115 10.33 0.23 5.38
N LEU A 116 9.87 1.14 4.53
CA LEU A 116 8.80 2.07 4.90
C LEU A 116 7.47 1.34 5.07
N ILE A 117 7.24 0.30 4.28
CA ILE A 117 6.06 -0.55 4.46
C ILE A 117 6.11 -1.24 5.82
N ALA A 118 7.25 -1.82 6.16
CA ALA A 118 7.41 -2.46 7.47
C ALA A 118 7.21 -1.46 8.60
N GLY A 119 7.72 -0.24 8.43
CA GLY A 119 7.54 0.81 9.42
C GLY A 119 6.09 1.21 9.59
N SER A 120 5.35 1.31 8.49
CA SER A 120 3.92 1.64 8.53
C SER A 120 3.14 0.55 9.26
N TYR A 121 3.42 -0.71 8.93
CA TYR A 121 2.80 -1.85 9.60
C TYR A 121 3.08 -1.79 11.10
N ASP A 122 4.34 -1.53 11.49
CA ASP A 122 4.73 -1.48 12.89
C ASP A 122 4.01 -0.37 13.65
N LEU A 123 3.83 0.79 13.01
CA LEU A 123 3.10 1.90 13.63
C LEU A 123 1.66 1.51 13.92
N ILE A 124 1.01 0.86 12.95
CA ILE A 124 -0.37 0.43 13.15
C ILE A 124 -0.44 -0.68 14.20
N TYR A 125 0.48 -1.64 14.16
CA TYR A 125 0.52 -2.71 15.15
C TYR A 125 0.69 -2.12 16.57
N ALA A 126 1.61 -1.17 16.72
CA ALA A 126 1.85 -0.55 18.03
C ALA A 126 0.62 0.16 18.58
N GLY A 127 -0.25 0.66 17.68
CA GLY A 127 -1.48 1.34 18.08
C GLY A 127 -2.66 0.42 18.36
N LEU A 128 -2.50 -0.89 18.17
CA LEU A 128 -3.57 -1.83 18.50
C LEU A 128 -3.73 -1.97 20.00
N THR A 129 -4.96 -2.26 20.43
CA THR A 129 -5.20 -2.54 21.85
C THR A 129 -4.57 -3.88 22.21
N ARG A 130 -4.37 -4.10 23.51
CA ARG A 130 -3.84 -5.38 23.99
C ARG A 130 -4.73 -6.54 23.52
N LYS A 131 -6.04 -6.34 23.56
CA LYS A 131 -6.98 -7.36 23.12
C LYS A 131 -6.83 -7.65 21.62
N GLN A 132 -6.67 -6.60 20.80
CA GLN A 132 -6.49 -6.78 19.37
C GLN A 132 -5.19 -7.50 19.05
N LYS A 133 -4.12 -7.19 19.77
CA LYS A 133 -2.85 -7.89 19.58
C LYS A 133 -2.97 -9.37 19.92
N ALA A 134 -3.67 -9.68 21.02
CA ALA A 134 -3.89 -11.07 21.41
C ALA A 134 -4.72 -11.82 20.37
N GLU A 135 -5.76 -11.18 19.86
CA GLU A 135 -6.60 -11.79 18.81
C GLU A 135 -5.81 -12.06 17.54
N LEU A 136 -4.98 -11.11 17.15
CA LEU A 136 -4.16 -11.25 15.95
C LEU A 136 -3.20 -12.43 16.11
N GLU A 137 -2.51 -12.51 17.23
CA GLU A 137 -1.57 -13.60 17.48
C GLU A 137 -2.27 -14.95 17.50
N ALA A 138 -3.46 -15.02 18.06
CA ALA A 138 -4.23 -16.25 18.07
C ALA A 138 -4.57 -16.71 16.66
N ARG A 139 -4.93 -15.78 15.77
CA ARG A 139 -5.24 -16.10 14.38
C ARG A 139 -4.00 -16.61 13.63
N LEU A 140 -2.83 -16.07 13.94
CA LEU A 140 -1.60 -16.43 13.25
C LEU A 140 -1.07 -17.79 13.68
N GLN A 141 -1.58 -18.34 14.78
CA GLN A 141 -1.18 -19.66 15.27
C GLN A 141 -2.06 -20.78 14.74
N ASP A 142 -3.12 -20.45 14.05
CA ASP A 142 -4.05 -21.46 13.50
C ASP A 142 -3.57 -22.06 12.19
#